data_5e902961e1027bc4493e25619f45a8de
#
_entry.id   5e902961e1027bc4493e25619f45a8de
#
_cell.length_a   1.000
_cell.length_b   1.000
_cell.length_c   1.000
_cell.angle_alpha   90.00
_cell.angle_beta   90.00
_cell.angle_gamma   90.00
#
_symmetry.space_group_name_H-M   'P 1'
#
loop_
_entity.id
_entity.type
_entity.pdbx_description
1 polymer ?
#
loop_
_entity_poly.entity_id
_entity_poly.type
_entity_poly.pdbx_seq_one_letter_code
_entity_poly.pdbx_strand_id
1 'polypeptide(L)'
;MGRYYNGDIDGKFMFAVQGSDAGERFGAIEQESGYIDYVVYKEDSYKAIVEELKEIEETGAVDRVNKMFKDDWLYNDEKMKKFGVSSQDMSEYADHRMGKQMKDYFDNNPDESELYFTAEI
;
A
#
# COMPACT_ATOMS: atom_id res chain seq x y z
N MET A 1 -18.13 -6.64 -1.83
CA MET A 1 -17.15 -7.05 -2.83
C MET A 1 -15.83 -6.35 -2.60
N GLY A 2 -14.77 -7.10 -2.65
CA GLY A 2 -13.44 -6.56 -2.45
C GLY A 2 -12.81 -6.05 -3.73
N ARG A 3 -11.97 -5.05 -3.60
CA ARG A 3 -11.08 -4.61 -4.66
C ARG A 3 -9.70 -5.17 -4.33
N TYR A 4 -9.04 -5.74 -5.33
CA TYR A 4 -7.75 -6.41 -5.12
C TYR A 4 -6.71 -5.89 -6.10
N TYR A 5 -5.44 -6.04 -5.74
CA TYR A 5 -4.34 -5.91 -6.68
C TYR A 5 -3.55 -7.22 -6.69
N ASN A 6 -3.04 -7.58 -7.85
CA ASN A 6 -2.26 -8.81 -8.00
C ASN A 6 -1.23 -8.69 -9.12
N GLY A 7 -0.21 -9.54 -9.04
CA GLY A 7 0.91 -9.54 -9.95
C GLY A 7 2.18 -9.79 -9.16
N ASP A 8 3.17 -8.93 -9.33
CA ASP A 8 4.42 -9.01 -8.55
C ASP A 8 4.21 -8.63 -7.09
N ILE A 9 3.15 -7.87 -6.82
CA ILE A 9 2.64 -7.64 -5.46
C ILE A 9 1.17 -8.06 -5.44
N ASP A 10 0.65 -8.38 -4.27
CA ASP A 10 -0.76 -8.74 -4.14
C ASP A 10 -1.35 -8.28 -2.81
N GLY A 11 -2.65 -8.08 -2.81
CA GLY A 11 -3.36 -7.69 -1.61
C GLY A 11 -4.75 -7.18 -1.93
N LYS A 12 -5.42 -6.73 -0.88
CA LYS A 12 -6.76 -6.15 -0.96
C LYS A 12 -6.67 -4.66 -0.67
N PHE A 13 -7.29 -3.84 -1.54
CA PHE A 13 -7.45 -2.42 -1.25
C PHE A 13 -8.35 -2.25 -0.04
N MET A 14 -7.94 -1.39 0.89
CA MET A 14 -8.74 -1.17 2.08
C MET A 14 -10.00 -0.37 1.73
N PHE A 15 -11.15 -0.96 2.03
CA PHE A 15 -12.45 -0.37 1.71
C PHE A 15 -12.61 1.01 2.35
N ALA A 16 -13.14 1.94 1.57
CA ALA A 16 -13.48 3.30 1.97
C ALA A 16 -12.30 4.23 2.27
N VAL A 17 -11.06 3.71 2.41
CA VAL A 17 -9.90 4.55 2.76
C VAL A 17 -8.75 4.46 1.77
N GLN A 18 -8.73 3.45 0.91
CA GLN A 18 -7.66 3.29 -0.07
C GLN A 18 -8.24 3.24 -1.49
N GLY A 19 -7.77 4.13 -2.36
CA GLY A 19 -8.16 4.14 -3.77
C GLY A 19 -7.42 3.07 -4.57
N SER A 20 -8.00 2.66 -5.70
CA SER A 20 -7.36 1.70 -6.60
C SER A 20 -6.09 2.25 -7.24
N ASP A 21 -5.91 3.57 -7.20
CA ASP A 21 -4.73 4.26 -7.72
C ASP A 21 -3.64 4.48 -6.66
N ALA A 22 -3.76 3.85 -5.49
CA ALA A 22 -2.83 4.03 -4.37
C ALA A 22 -1.37 3.78 -4.76
N GLY A 23 -1.12 2.88 -5.72
CA GLY A 23 0.24 2.59 -6.20
C GLY A 23 0.94 3.78 -6.84
N GLU A 24 0.18 4.75 -7.36
CA GLU A 24 0.76 5.94 -7.98
C GLU A 24 1.56 6.78 -6.99
N ARG A 25 1.23 6.72 -5.71
CA ARG A 25 1.98 7.36 -4.64
C ARG A 25 3.44 6.90 -4.60
N PHE A 26 3.68 5.65 -5.03
CA PHE A 26 5.00 5.02 -5.03
C PHE A 26 5.62 4.99 -6.42
N GLY A 27 5.05 5.70 -7.37
CA GLY A 27 5.59 5.81 -8.72
C GLY A 27 5.00 4.83 -9.73
N ALA A 28 3.94 4.10 -9.38
CA ALA A 28 3.27 3.21 -10.33
C ALA A 28 2.66 4.01 -11.46
N ILE A 29 2.85 3.54 -12.69
CA ILE A 29 2.36 4.19 -13.90
C ILE A 29 1.32 3.28 -14.55
N GLU A 30 0.11 3.81 -14.76
CA GLU A 30 -0.97 3.07 -15.40
C GLU A 30 -0.65 2.83 -16.87
N GLN A 31 -0.86 1.58 -17.30
CA GLN A 31 -0.63 1.16 -18.69
C GLN A 31 -1.94 1.15 -19.48
N GLU A 32 -1.85 1.47 -20.78
CA GLU A 32 -3.00 1.42 -21.68
C GLU A 32 -3.19 -0.02 -22.17
N SER A 33 -3.98 -0.80 -21.47
CA SER A 33 -4.14 -2.22 -21.80
C SER A 33 -5.59 -2.73 -21.76
N GLY A 34 -6.58 -1.88 -21.54
CA GLY A 34 -7.95 -2.32 -21.39
C GLY A 34 -8.28 -2.84 -19.99
N TYR A 35 -7.27 -3.03 -19.16
CA TYR A 35 -7.36 -3.32 -17.73
C TYR A 35 -6.56 -2.26 -16.99
N ILE A 36 -6.75 -2.15 -15.69
CA ILE A 36 -5.97 -1.20 -14.88
C ILE A 36 -4.66 -1.89 -14.48
N ASP A 37 -3.71 -1.88 -15.40
CA ASP A 37 -2.37 -2.44 -15.18
C ASP A 37 -1.40 -1.32 -14.84
N TYR A 38 -0.50 -1.60 -13.90
CA TYR A 38 0.52 -0.65 -13.45
C TYR A 38 1.90 -1.23 -13.59
N VAL A 39 2.87 -0.36 -13.85
CA VAL A 39 4.28 -0.70 -13.80
C VAL A 39 5.01 0.27 -12.89
N VAL A 40 5.98 -0.25 -12.13
CA VAL A 40 6.88 0.55 -11.30
C VAL A 40 8.30 0.29 -11.79
N TYR A 41 9.00 1.34 -12.18
CA TYR A 41 10.40 1.24 -12.63
C TYR A 41 11.32 1.45 -11.45
N LYS A 42 12.16 0.47 -11.15
CA LYS A 42 13.08 0.50 -10.00
C LYS A 42 13.96 1.75 -10.02
N GLU A 43 14.57 2.04 -11.16
CA GLU A 43 15.49 3.17 -11.32
C GLU A 43 14.83 4.50 -10.96
N ASP A 44 13.58 4.70 -11.38
CA ASP A 44 12.86 5.95 -11.17
C ASP A 44 12.20 6.05 -9.80
N SER A 45 11.82 4.93 -9.21
CA SER A 45 10.89 4.93 -8.09
C SER A 45 11.40 4.33 -6.79
N TYR A 46 12.44 3.49 -6.82
CA TYR A 46 12.89 2.80 -5.61
C TYR A 46 13.18 3.76 -4.44
N LYS A 47 13.92 4.82 -4.72
CA LYS A 47 14.26 5.80 -3.70
C LYS A 47 13.03 6.51 -3.15
N ALA A 48 12.10 6.86 -4.03
CA ALA A 48 10.84 7.50 -3.63
C ALA A 48 9.98 6.56 -2.78
N ILE A 49 9.95 5.26 -3.11
CA ILE A 49 9.24 4.26 -2.31
C ILE A 49 9.80 4.23 -0.89
N VAL A 50 11.11 4.16 -0.75
CA VAL A 50 11.78 4.14 0.57
C VAL A 50 11.45 5.41 1.36
N GLU A 51 11.50 6.57 0.72
CA GLU A 51 11.21 7.84 1.37
C GLU A 51 9.75 7.94 1.81
N GLU A 52 8.81 7.51 0.97
CA GLU A 52 7.38 7.51 1.30
C GLU A 52 7.07 6.57 2.47
N LEU A 53 7.66 5.37 2.47
CA LEU A 53 7.49 4.43 3.58
C LEU A 53 8.00 5.03 4.89
N LYS A 54 9.14 5.69 4.85
CA LYS A 54 9.71 6.34 6.03
C LYS A 54 8.81 7.46 6.54
N GLU A 55 8.28 8.29 5.65
CA GLU A 55 7.36 9.37 6.03
C GLU A 55 6.11 8.83 6.69
N ILE A 56 5.53 7.75 6.14
CA ILE A 56 4.36 7.11 6.75
C ILE A 56 4.69 6.59 8.14
N GLU A 57 5.84 5.93 8.30
CA GLU A 57 6.27 5.39 9.60
C GLU A 57 6.46 6.52 10.62
N GLU A 58 6.98 7.65 10.20
CA GLU A 58 7.19 8.81 11.08
C GLU A 58 5.89 9.43 11.58
N THR A 59 4.77 9.25 10.88
CA THR A 59 3.46 9.74 11.35
C THR A 59 2.95 8.96 12.56
N GLY A 60 3.49 7.75 12.78
CA GLY A 60 3.01 6.85 13.82
C GLY A 60 1.75 6.07 13.44
N ALA A 61 1.22 6.28 12.23
CA ALA A 61 0.00 5.62 11.77
C ALA A 61 0.11 4.09 11.79
N VAL A 62 1.22 3.55 11.30
CA VAL A 62 1.44 2.10 11.24
C VAL A 62 1.42 1.50 12.65
N ASP A 63 2.10 2.14 13.61
CA ASP A 63 2.14 1.67 14.99
C ASP A 63 0.76 1.72 15.64
N ARG A 64 0.01 2.81 15.43
CA ARG A 64 -1.34 2.95 15.99
C ARG A 64 -2.29 1.87 15.45
N VAL A 65 -2.26 1.64 14.14
CA VAL A 65 -3.12 0.63 13.51
C VAL A 65 -2.70 -0.77 13.93
N ASN A 66 -1.40 -1.06 14.01
CA ASN A 66 -0.91 -2.36 14.48
C ASN A 66 -1.37 -2.66 15.92
N LYS A 67 -1.34 -1.66 16.80
CA LYS A 67 -1.85 -1.81 18.17
C LYS A 67 -3.34 -2.11 18.18
N MET A 68 -4.10 -1.44 17.31
CA MET A 68 -5.53 -1.68 17.18
C MET A 68 -5.83 -3.11 16.72
N PHE A 69 -5.02 -3.66 15.81
CA PHE A 69 -5.22 -5.00 15.26
C PHE A 69 -4.50 -6.11 16.04
N LYS A 70 -3.87 -5.80 17.15
CA LYS A 70 -3.09 -6.77 17.91
C LYS A 70 -3.88 -8.02 18.32
N ASP A 71 -5.12 -7.82 18.77
CA ASP A 71 -5.95 -8.91 19.27
C ASP A 71 -6.88 -9.50 18.20
N ASP A 72 -7.36 -8.69 17.27
CA ASP A 72 -8.18 -9.14 16.16
C ASP A 72 -8.15 -8.12 15.01
N TRP A 73 -8.56 -8.57 13.83
CA TRP A 73 -8.55 -7.77 12.61
C TRP A 73 -9.84 -6.96 12.40
N LEU A 74 -10.80 -7.08 13.30
CA LEU A 74 -12.04 -6.32 13.20
C LEU A 74 -11.85 -4.91 13.76
N TYR A 75 -12.47 -3.95 13.11
CA TYR A 75 -12.44 -2.58 13.60
C TYR A 75 -13.78 -1.90 13.34
N ASN A 76 -14.09 -0.92 14.19
CA ASN A 76 -15.26 -0.06 14.04
C ASN A 76 -14.90 1.30 14.61
N ASP A 77 -15.84 2.25 14.55
CA ASP A 77 -15.58 3.61 14.99
C ASP A 77 -15.19 3.68 16.47
N GLU A 78 -15.81 2.87 17.32
CA GLU A 78 -15.50 2.83 18.75
C GLU A 78 -14.07 2.35 18.99
N LYS A 79 -13.67 1.28 18.32
CA LYS A 79 -12.32 0.71 18.45
C LYS A 79 -11.27 1.67 17.92
N MET A 80 -11.53 2.30 16.79
CA MET A 80 -10.63 3.31 16.21
C MET A 80 -10.44 4.47 17.18
N LYS A 81 -11.53 4.96 17.77
CA LYS A 81 -11.48 6.05 18.74
C LYS A 81 -10.69 5.66 19.97
N LYS A 82 -10.88 4.43 20.46
CA LYS A 82 -10.18 3.91 21.65
C LYS A 82 -8.67 3.91 21.46
N PHE A 83 -8.20 3.55 20.26
CA PHE A 83 -6.77 3.47 19.94
C PHE A 83 -6.21 4.74 19.29
N GLY A 84 -7.03 5.77 19.13
CA GLY A 84 -6.59 7.02 18.51
C GLY A 84 -6.30 6.90 17.02
N VAL A 85 -6.98 5.98 16.34
CA VAL A 85 -6.79 5.73 14.90
C VAL A 85 -7.83 6.50 14.10
N SER A 86 -7.38 7.30 13.15
CA SER A 86 -8.24 8.03 12.23
C SER A 86 -8.37 7.28 10.89
N SER A 87 -9.31 7.73 10.05
CA SER A 87 -9.41 7.21 8.68
C SER A 87 -8.12 7.48 7.90
N GLN A 88 -7.46 8.62 8.15
CA GLN A 88 -6.17 8.93 7.56
C GLN A 88 -5.11 7.90 7.98
N ASP A 89 -5.09 7.51 9.26
CA ASP A 89 -4.16 6.48 9.75
C ASP A 89 -4.39 5.14 9.03
N MET A 90 -5.66 4.77 8.81
CA MET A 90 -6.00 3.55 8.09
C MET A 90 -5.52 3.60 6.64
N SER A 91 -5.69 4.74 5.98
CA SER A 91 -5.21 4.95 4.62
C SER A 91 -3.69 4.84 4.54
N GLU A 92 -2.99 5.49 5.46
CA GLU A 92 -1.52 5.44 5.52
C GLU A 92 -1.02 4.02 5.77
N TYR A 93 -1.68 3.28 6.65
CA TYR A 93 -1.36 1.89 6.93
C TYR A 93 -1.51 1.01 5.69
N ALA A 94 -2.62 1.16 4.96
CA ALA A 94 -2.88 0.38 3.75
C ALA A 94 -1.86 0.70 2.65
N ASP A 95 -1.53 1.97 2.47
CA ASP A 95 -0.52 2.38 1.50
C ASP A 95 0.86 1.86 1.89
N HIS A 96 1.19 1.86 3.18
CA HIS A 96 2.44 1.33 3.69
C HIS A 96 2.59 -0.16 3.32
N ARG A 97 1.52 -0.94 3.47
CA ARG A 97 1.54 -2.37 3.10
C ARG A 97 1.87 -2.55 1.61
N MET A 98 1.25 -1.77 0.75
CA MET A 98 1.50 -1.84 -0.69
C MET A 98 2.94 -1.43 -1.02
N GLY A 99 3.39 -0.30 -0.52
CA GLY A 99 4.75 0.20 -0.78
C GLY A 99 5.82 -0.72 -0.21
N LYS A 100 5.58 -1.34 0.93
CA LYS A 100 6.51 -2.29 1.55
C LYS A 100 6.68 -3.53 0.67
N GLN A 101 5.60 -4.03 0.06
CA GLN A 101 5.68 -5.13 -0.89
C GLN A 101 6.50 -4.75 -2.11
N MET A 102 6.34 -3.52 -2.63
CA MET A 102 7.13 -3.04 -3.75
C MET A 102 8.61 -3.02 -3.42
N LYS A 103 8.96 -2.47 -2.26
CA LYS A 103 10.34 -2.43 -1.79
C LYS A 103 10.91 -3.85 -1.65
N ASP A 104 10.17 -4.73 -0.99
CA ASP A 104 10.61 -6.12 -0.76
C ASP A 104 10.80 -6.87 -2.08
N TYR A 105 9.92 -6.64 -3.06
CA TYR A 105 10.07 -7.27 -4.37
C TYR A 105 11.42 -6.90 -5.01
N PHE A 106 11.75 -5.61 -5.03
CA PHE A 106 13.01 -5.17 -5.61
C PHE A 106 14.23 -5.62 -4.80
N ASP A 107 14.11 -5.66 -3.47
CA ASP A 107 15.20 -6.12 -2.60
C ASP A 107 15.46 -7.61 -2.77
N ASN A 108 14.40 -8.41 -2.96
CA ASN A 108 14.50 -9.86 -3.12
C ASN A 108 14.80 -10.29 -4.56
N ASN A 109 14.64 -9.38 -5.52
CA ASN A 109 14.86 -9.64 -6.94
C ASN A 109 15.78 -8.55 -7.52
N PRO A 110 17.05 -8.51 -7.11
CA PRO A 110 17.95 -7.39 -7.47
C PRO A 110 18.19 -7.23 -8.97
N ASP A 111 17.99 -8.28 -9.76
CA ASP A 111 18.15 -8.22 -11.21
C ASP A 111 16.90 -7.69 -11.93
N GLU A 112 15.77 -7.56 -11.24
CA GLU A 112 14.55 -7.04 -11.82
C GLU A 112 14.54 -5.51 -11.78
N SER A 113 14.23 -4.90 -12.92
CA SER A 113 14.17 -3.44 -13.05
C SER A 113 12.74 -2.91 -13.06
N GLU A 114 11.75 -3.79 -13.16
CA GLU A 114 10.35 -3.44 -13.30
C GLU A 114 9.49 -4.33 -12.39
N LEU A 115 8.41 -3.76 -11.90
CA LEU A 115 7.40 -4.46 -11.11
C LEU A 115 6.04 -4.20 -11.76
N TYR A 116 5.27 -5.25 -11.97
CA TYR A 116 3.95 -5.16 -12.60
C TYR A 116 2.87 -5.67 -11.67
N PHE A 117 1.74 -4.98 -11.67
CA PHE A 117 0.55 -5.48 -11.00
C PHE A 117 -0.71 -4.93 -11.67
N THR A 118 -1.83 -5.61 -11.45
CA THR A 118 -3.15 -5.21 -11.96
C THR A 118 -4.04 -4.85 -10.78
N ALA A 119 -4.74 -3.72 -10.88
CA ALA A 119 -5.74 -3.32 -9.89
C ALA A 119 -7.10 -3.79 -10.37
N GLU A 120 -7.73 -4.66 -9.60
CA GLU A 120 -9.09 -5.16 -9.86
C GLU A 120 -10.09 -4.35 -9.04
N ILE A 121 -11.00 -3.69 -9.74
CA ILE A 121 -11.98 -2.80 -9.12
C ILE A 121 -13.41 -3.19 -9.45
#